data_caffc1306402abcff6e701b650c4ec2f
#
_entry.id   caffc1306402abcff6e701b650c4ec2f
#
_cell.length_a   1.000
_cell.length_b   1.000
_cell.length_c   1.000
_cell.angle_alpha   90.00
_cell.angle_beta   90.00
_cell.angle_gamma   90.00
#
_symmetry.space_group_name_H-M   'P 1'
#
loop_
_entity.id
_entity.type
_entity.pdbx_description
1 polymer ?
#
loop_
_entity_poly.entity_id
_entity_poly.type
_entity_poly.pdbx_seq_one_letter_code
_entity_poly.pdbx_strand_id
1 'polypeptide(L)'
;MRIAVAGATGNIGALTVDALKRGSHEVVRISRSLGVDLITGDGLDPALTDVEAVVDATSYTGADRDAAQAYFATATRNLLAAEQRAGVRHHVLLSIVGVDRVVGNAHYAGKREQERLVTEGGVPWTIVRATQFHDFAATVVGWTEQDGVATIPPLLVQPIAPEDVADILAEIATGAPRGRYRDVAGPEPQDLVDMARRTNDVRGHAVKLVPSWSSVLGAETAGDVLLPGEGARVAPTTFDDWLARQR
;
A
#
# COMPACT_ATOMS: atom_id res chain seq x y z
N MET A 1 12.52 -19.96 2.28
CA MET A 1 13.06 -18.83 1.50
C MET A 1 13.48 -17.73 2.45
N ARG A 2 14.50 -16.95 2.08
CA ARG A 2 14.87 -15.71 2.74
C ARG A 2 14.28 -14.53 1.95
N ILE A 3 13.38 -13.77 2.57
CA ILE A 3 12.57 -12.73 1.90
C ILE A 3 12.76 -11.41 2.64
N ALA A 4 13.06 -10.34 1.90
CA ALA A 4 13.15 -9.01 2.49
C ALA A 4 11.82 -8.25 2.31
N VAL A 5 11.48 -7.41 3.30
CA VAL A 5 10.32 -6.52 3.26
C VAL A 5 10.79 -5.09 3.45
N ALA A 6 10.70 -4.28 2.40
CA ALA A 6 10.94 -2.84 2.45
C ALA A 6 9.66 -2.14 2.94
N GLY A 7 9.83 -1.16 3.83
CA GLY A 7 8.72 -0.57 4.58
C GLY A 7 8.23 -1.45 5.73
N ALA A 8 9.07 -2.33 6.26
CA ALA A 8 8.74 -3.36 7.26
C ALA A 8 8.19 -2.85 8.60
N THR A 9 8.26 -1.57 8.87
CA THR A 9 7.70 -0.93 10.07
C THR A 9 6.40 -0.16 9.80
N GLY A 10 5.98 -0.10 8.53
CA GLY A 10 4.69 0.48 8.14
C GLY A 10 3.53 -0.51 8.33
N ASN A 11 2.29 -0.04 8.12
CA ASN A 11 1.08 -0.83 8.32
C ASN A 11 1.13 -2.17 7.54
N ILE A 12 1.18 -2.14 6.23
CA ILE A 12 1.18 -3.36 5.40
C ILE A 12 2.50 -4.13 5.53
N GLY A 13 3.64 -3.42 5.61
CA GLY A 13 4.95 -4.08 5.73
C GLY A 13 5.08 -4.92 6.99
N ALA A 14 4.62 -4.44 8.13
CA ALA A 14 4.65 -5.20 9.39
C ALA A 14 3.76 -6.45 9.32
N LEU A 15 2.54 -6.31 8.79
CA LEU A 15 1.63 -7.46 8.59
C LEU A 15 2.21 -8.47 7.60
N THR A 16 2.89 -8.01 6.54
CA THR A 16 3.56 -8.89 5.57
C THR A 16 4.72 -9.66 6.22
N VAL A 17 5.50 -9.01 7.08
CA VAL A 17 6.54 -9.69 7.89
C VAL A 17 5.92 -10.82 8.70
N ASP A 18 4.79 -10.57 9.36
CA ASP A 18 4.12 -11.58 10.18
C ASP A 18 3.52 -12.69 9.32
N ALA A 19 2.93 -12.38 8.16
CA ALA A 19 2.42 -13.37 7.22
C ALA A 19 3.53 -14.31 6.73
N LEU A 20 4.68 -13.77 6.31
CA LEU A 20 5.84 -14.55 5.87
C LEU A 20 6.40 -15.44 6.99
N LYS A 21 6.46 -14.94 8.23
CA LYS A 21 6.91 -15.73 9.38
C LYS A 21 5.95 -16.89 9.70
N ARG A 22 4.62 -16.67 9.58
CA ARG A 22 3.64 -17.78 9.70
C ARG A 22 3.88 -18.87 8.66
N GLY A 23 4.34 -18.50 7.45
CA GLY A 23 4.77 -19.42 6.40
C GLY A 23 6.15 -20.05 6.60
N SER A 24 6.77 -19.88 7.77
CA SER A 24 8.12 -20.39 8.11
C SER A 24 9.24 -19.88 7.18
N HIS A 25 9.12 -18.64 6.68
CA HIS A 25 10.15 -17.98 5.90
C HIS A 25 11.07 -17.15 6.79
N GLU A 26 12.34 -17.04 6.41
CA GLU A 26 13.28 -16.12 7.02
C GLU A 26 13.00 -14.71 6.49
N VAL A 27 12.77 -13.73 7.37
CA VAL A 27 12.37 -12.39 6.98
C VAL A 27 13.41 -11.34 7.36
N VAL A 28 13.92 -10.64 6.35
CA VAL A 28 14.78 -9.47 6.51
C VAL A 28 13.91 -8.21 6.50
N ARG A 29 13.98 -7.43 7.57
CA ARG A 29 13.18 -6.21 7.73
C ARG A 29 14.00 -4.99 7.30
N ILE A 30 13.54 -4.29 6.27
CA ILE A 30 14.17 -3.08 5.72
C ILE A 30 13.36 -1.85 6.12
N SER A 31 13.95 -0.99 6.94
CA SER A 31 13.43 0.34 7.28
C SER A 31 14.51 1.22 7.90
N ARG A 32 14.33 2.54 7.85
CA ARG A 32 15.27 3.52 8.43
C ARG A 32 15.48 3.30 9.94
N SER A 33 14.41 3.00 10.67
CA SER A 33 14.48 2.73 12.11
C SER A 33 15.27 1.46 12.47
N LEU A 34 15.55 0.62 11.49
CA LEU A 34 16.33 -0.62 11.61
C LEU A 34 17.72 -0.51 10.96
N GLY A 35 18.14 0.71 10.59
CA GLY A 35 19.47 0.98 10.06
C GLY A 35 19.64 0.72 8.56
N VAL A 36 18.52 0.59 7.81
CA VAL A 36 18.56 0.44 6.35
C VAL A 36 17.78 1.58 5.71
N ASP A 37 18.49 2.48 5.00
CA ASP A 37 17.87 3.65 4.37
C ASP A 37 17.84 3.50 2.84
N LEU A 38 16.62 3.47 2.29
CA LEU A 38 16.40 3.37 0.83
C LEU A 38 16.81 4.64 0.07
N ILE A 39 16.86 5.80 0.74
CA ILE A 39 17.21 7.06 0.08
C ILE A 39 18.73 7.20 -0.07
N THR A 40 19.50 6.86 0.96
CA THR A 40 20.97 6.89 0.89
C THR A 40 21.57 5.60 0.33
N GLY A 41 20.84 4.48 0.42
CA GLY A 41 21.32 3.14 0.11
C GLY A 41 22.07 2.47 1.25
N ASP A 42 22.22 3.15 2.40
CA ASP A 42 22.95 2.62 3.55
C ASP A 42 22.29 1.34 4.09
N GLY A 43 23.10 0.32 4.29
CA GLY A 43 22.68 -0.96 4.84
C GLY A 43 21.96 -1.89 3.86
N LEU A 44 21.70 -1.50 2.58
CA LEU A 44 20.98 -2.31 1.61
C LEU A 44 21.76 -3.58 1.21
N ASP A 45 23.02 -3.46 0.85
CA ASP A 45 23.81 -4.61 0.38
C ASP A 45 23.92 -5.73 1.44
N PRO A 46 24.27 -5.45 2.70
CA PRO A 46 24.28 -6.50 3.72
C PRO A 46 22.88 -7.04 4.05
N ALA A 47 21.81 -6.20 3.97
CA ALA A 47 20.46 -6.63 4.21
C ALA A 47 19.95 -7.61 3.14
N LEU A 48 20.40 -7.47 1.90
CA LEU A 48 19.96 -8.29 0.78
C LEU A 48 20.84 -9.53 0.51
N THR A 49 21.86 -9.79 1.34
CA THR A 49 22.68 -11.00 1.23
C THR A 49 21.79 -12.25 1.32
N ASP A 50 21.88 -13.14 0.33
CA ASP A 50 21.11 -14.40 0.21
C ASP A 50 19.57 -14.23 0.17
N VAL A 51 19.09 -13.02 -0.09
CA VAL A 51 17.64 -12.75 -0.27
C VAL A 51 17.19 -13.24 -1.63
N GLU A 52 16.11 -14.02 -1.64
CA GLU A 52 15.52 -14.61 -2.85
C GLU A 52 14.43 -13.75 -3.48
N ALA A 53 13.66 -13.06 -2.63
CA ALA A 53 12.57 -12.15 -3.05
C ALA A 53 12.49 -10.93 -2.14
N VAL A 54 12.01 -9.82 -2.69
CA VAL A 54 11.76 -8.57 -1.96
C VAL A 54 10.30 -8.18 -2.11
N VAL A 55 9.65 -7.83 -1.00
CA VAL A 55 8.34 -7.16 -1.00
C VAL A 55 8.56 -5.69 -0.72
N ASP A 56 8.19 -4.83 -1.67
CA ASP A 56 8.21 -3.37 -1.50
C ASP A 56 6.81 -2.86 -1.12
N ALA A 57 6.63 -2.60 0.17
CA ALA A 57 5.46 -1.97 0.78
C ALA A 57 5.77 -0.53 1.26
N THR A 58 6.72 0.15 0.60
CA THR A 58 7.08 1.53 0.94
C THR A 58 5.95 2.50 0.62
N SER A 59 5.84 3.55 1.43
CA SER A 59 4.86 4.61 1.27
C SER A 59 5.47 5.98 1.58
N TYR A 60 4.83 7.03 1.07
CA TYR A 60 5.18 8.41 1.33
C TYR A 60 3.90 9.20 1.68
N THR A 61 3.97 9.99 2.75
CA THR A 61 2.80 10.70 3.31
C THR A 61 2.78 12.20 3.02
N GLY A 62 3.78 12.74 2.32
CA GLY A 62 3.81 14.15 1.95
C GLY A 62 2.81 14.50 0.84
N ALA A 63 2.30 15.74 0.86
CA ALA A 63 1.35 16.24 -0.12
C ALA A 63 2.02 16.85 -1.38
N ASP A 64 3.32 17.10 -1.33
CA ASP A 64 4.06 17.64 -2.46
C ASP A 64 4.34 16.55 -3.50
N ARG A 65 3.95 16.83 -4.75
CA ARG A 65 4.02 15.87 -5.85
C ARG A 65 5.46 15.56 -6.27
N ASP A 66 6.28 16.60 -6.39
CA ASP A 66 7.66 16.41 -6.86
C ASP A 66 8.49 15.70 -5.80
N ALA A 67 8.25 16.02 -4.52
CA ALA A 67 8.87 15.32 -3.40
C ALA A 67 8.42 13.85 -3.34
N ALA A 68 7.14 13.55 -3.58
CA ALA A 68 6.64 12.17 -3.63
C ALA A 68 7.30 11.39 -4.78
N GLN A 69 7.34 11.95 -5.98
CA GLN A 69 8.00 11.32 -7.13
C GLN A 69 9.50 11.11 -6.89
N ALA A 70 10.20 12.13 -6.35
CA ALA A 70 11.62 12.03 -6.03
C ALA A 70 11.91 10.95 -4.99
N TYR A 71 11.08 10.87 -3.93
CA TYR A 71 11.20 9.84 -2.90
C TYR A 71 11.07 8.44 -3.48
N PHE A 72 9.95 8.17 -4.17
CA PHE A 72 9.72 6.85 -4.75
C PHE A 72 10.76 6.50 -5.82
N ALA A 73 11.16 7.48 -6.65
CA ALA A 73 12.18 7.26 -7.67
C ALA A 73 13.54 6.87 -7.06
N THR A 74 13.98 7.59 -6.03
CA THR A 74 15.28 7.34 -5.39
C THR A 74 15.27 6.02 -4.63
N ALA A 75 14.24 5.79 -3.80
CA ALA A 75 14.09 4.57 -3.02
C ALA A 75 14.06 3.33 -3.91
N THR A 76 13.26 3.37 -4.99
CA THR A 76 13.11 2.23 -5.90
C THR A 76 14.38 1.95 -6.69
N ARG A 77 15.06 3.00 -7.22
CA ARG A 77 16.35 2.79 -7.93
C ARG A 77 17.41 2.17 -7.03
N ASN A 78 17.55 2.65 -5.80
CA ASN A 78 18.53 2.13 -4.86
C ASN A 78 18.21 0.67 -4.49
N LEU A 79 16.93 0.37 -4.23
CA LEU A 79 16.49 -0.99 -3.89
C LEU A 79 16.74 -1.95 -5.05
N LEU A 80 16.28 -1.65 -6.27
CA LEU A 80 16.47 -2.49 -7.45
C LEU A 80 17.95 -2.69 -7.80
N ALA A 81 18.78 -1.63 -7.66
CA ALA A 81 20.23 -1.76 -7.89
C ALA A 81 20.89 -2.70 -6.87
N ALA A 82 20.49 -2.64 -5.61
CA ALA A 82 20.99 -3.55 -4.58
C ALA A 82 20.46 -4.99 -4.79
N GLU A 83 19.20 -5.15 -5.18
CA GLU A 83 18.61 -6.45 -5.56
C GLU A 83 19.37 -7.12 -6.72
N GLN A 84 19.72 -6.35 -7.76
CA GLN A 84 20.51 -6.87 -8.88
C GLN A 84 21.89 -7.34 -8.44
N ARG A 85 22.58 -6.58 -7.57
CA ARG A 85 23.89 -6.98 -7.02
C ARG A 85 23.79 -8.25 -6.16
N ALA A 86 22.70 -8.37 -5.39
CA ALA A 86 22.44 -9.52 -4.54
C ALA A 86 21.91 -10.75 -5.27
N GLY A 87 21.52 -10.62 -6.55
CA GLY A 87 20.93 -11.71 -7.33
C GLY A 87 19.49 -12.06 -6.91
N VAL A 88 18.73 -11.09 -6.39
CA VAL A 88 17.30 -11.26 -6.07
C VAL A 88 16.53 -11.65 -7.32
N ARG A 89 15.66 -12.64 -7.18
CA ARG A 89 14.95 -13.25 -8.32
C ARG A 89 13.50 -12.79 -8.47
N HIS A 90 12.95 -12.07 -7.48
CA HIS A 90 11.57 -11.60 -7.51
C HIS A 90 11.40 -10.33 -6.70
N HIS A 91 11.02 -9.24 -7.36
CA HIS A 91 10.58 -8.00 -6.73
C HIS A 91 9.06 -7.93 -6.74
N VAL A 92 8.41 -7.82 -5.58
CA VAL A 92 6.95 -7.70 -5.44
C VAL A 92 6.62 -6.29 -4.96
N LEU A 93 5.99 -5.51 -5.84
CA LEU A 93 5.59 -4.14 -5.52
C LEU A 93 4.12 -4.08 -5.10
N LEU A 94 3.84 -3.54 -3.92
CA LEU A 94 2.49 -3.10 -3.55
C LEU A 94 2.22 -1.72 -4.17
N SER A 95 1.26 -1.67 -5.08
CA SER A 95 0.77 -0.46 -5.72
C SER A 95 -0.71 -0.22 -5.40
N ILE A 96 -1.36 0.69 -6.10
CA ILE A 96 -2.73 1.15 -5.82
C ILE A 96 -3.61 1.12 -7.06
N VAL A 97 -4.85 0.68 -6.91
CA VAL A 97 -5.89 0.76 -7.95
C VAL A 97 -6.15 2.24 -8.32
N GLY A 98 -6.42 2.51 -9.58
CA GLY A 98 -6.62 3.88 -10.08
C GLY A 98 -5.32 4.65 -10.34
N VAL A 99 -4.13 4.03 -10.19
CA VAL A 99 -2.82 4.71 -10.32
C VAL A 99 -2.65 5.42 -11.67
N ASP A 100 -3.23 4.91 -12.74
CA ASP A 100 -3.17 5.52 -14.09
C ASP A 100 -4.23 6.61 -14.31
N ARG A 101 -5.30 6.63 -13.50
CA ARG A 101 -6.47 7.51 -13.66
C ARG A 101 -6.41 8.76 -12.77
N VAL A 102 -5.83 8.66 -11.55
CA VAL A 102 -5.72 9.76 -10.58
C VAL A 102 -4.45 10.56 -10.87
N VAL A 103 -4.58 11.73 -11.48
CA VAL A 103 -3.43 12.50 -11.98
C VAL A 103 -2.92 13.54 -10.98
N GLY A 104 -3.81 14.21 -10.25
CA GLY A 104 -3.50 15.35 -9.37
C GLY A 104 -2.89 14.99 -8.02
N ASN A 105 -3.07 13.76 -7.56
CA ASN A 105 -2.66 13.34 -6.22
C ASN A 105 -1.16 12.96 -6.18
N ALA A 106 -0.43 13.48 -5.19
CA ALA A 106 1.01 13.28 -5.01
C ALA A 106 1.40 11.82 -4.82
N HIS A 107 0.66 11.07 -3.98
CA HIS A 107 0.93 9.66 -3.72
C HIS A 107 0.78 8.82 -4.99
N TYR A 108 -0.28 9.04 -5.77
CA TYR A 108 -0.50 8.36 -7.04
C TYR A 108 0.58 8.68 -8.07
N ALA A 109 1.06 9.94 -8.12
CA ALA A 109 2.16 10.33 -8.99
C ALA A 109 3.45 9.59 -8.62
N GLY A 110 3.75 9.48 -7.33
CA GLY A 110 4.89 8.71 -6.82
C GLY A 110 4.78 7.21 -7.14
N LYS A 111 3.60 6.61 -6.95
CA LYS A 111 3.36 5.19 -7.29
C LYS A 111 3.47 4.90 -8.78
N ARG A 112 3.03 5.81 -9.67
CA ARG A 112 3.27 5.66 -11.11
C ARG A 112 4.75 5.61 -11.46
N GLU A 113 5.54 6.51 -10.87
CA GLU A 113 7.00 6.51 -11.07
C GLU A 113 7.64 5.23 -10.54
N GLN A 114 7.18 4.73 -9.39
CA GLN A 114 7.63 3.47 -8.82
C GLN A 114 7.33 2.30 -9.75
N GLU A 115 6.09 2.16 -10.23
CA GLU A 115 5.71 1.11 -11.19
C GLU A 115 6.55 1.17 -12.48
N ARG A 116 6.78 2.39 -13.01
CA ARG A 116 7.61 2.59 -14.20
C ARG A 116 9.02 2.06 -14.00
N LEU A 117 9.67 2.42 -12.89
CA LEU A 117 11.03 1.98 -12.57
C LEU A 117 11.13 0.47 -12.37
N VAL A 118 10.14 -0.14 -11.72
CA VAL A 118 10.09 -1.59 -11.52
C VAL A 118 9.93 -2.30 -12.88
N THR A 119 9.07 -1.79 -13.76
CA THR A 119 8.85 -2.42 -15.08
C THR A 119 10.03 -2.27 -16.05
N GLU A 120 10.80 -1.18 -15.91
CA GLU A 120 12.01 -0.93 -16.70
C GLU A 120 13.27 -1.55 -16.07
N GLY A 121 13.18 -2.01 -14.82
CA GLY A 121 14.28 -2.59 -14.07
C GLY A 121 14.66 -4.00 -14.54
N GLY A 122 15.85 -4.44 -14.13
CA GLY A 122 16.41 -5.74 -14.54
C GLY A 122 16.06 -6.91 -13.60
N VAL A 123 15.31 -6.68 -12.52
CA VAL A 123 14.85 -7.72 -11.58
C VAL A 123 13.49 -8.24 -12.04
N PRO A 124 13.26 -9.57 -12.12
CA PRO A 124 11.92 -10.09 -12.40
C PRO A 124 10.90 -9.62 -11.34
N TRP A 125 9.70 -9.23 -11.75
CA TRP A 125 8.80 -8.51 -10.86
C TRP A 125 7.34 -8.99 -10.90
N THR A 126 6.60 -8.65 -9.83
CA THR A 126 5.13 -8.68 -9.78
C THR A 126 4.64 -7.38 -9.17
N ILE A 127 3.75 -6.65 -9.86
CA ILE A 127 3.07 -5.47 -9.34
C ILE A 127 1.66 -5.87 -8.91
N VAL A 128 1.33 -5.62 -7.65
CA VAL A 128 0.03 -5.87 -7.04
C VAL A 128 -0.64 -4.53 -6.76
N ARG A 129 -1.69 -4.20 -7.50
CA ARG A 129 -2.51 -3.02 -7.22
C ARG A 129 -3.62 -3.40 -6.26
N ALA A 130 -3.62 -2.82 -5.05
CA ALA A 130 -4.67 -2.99 -4.07
C ALA A 130 -5.66 -1.81 -4.11
N THR A 131 -6.91 -2.08 -3.78
CA THR A 131 -7.89 -1.03 -3.47
C THR A 131 -7.55 -0.39 -2.11
N GLN A 132 -8.30 0.62 -1.70
CA GLN A 132 -8.12 1.28 -0.41
C GLN A 132 -8.30 0.26 0.73
N PHE A 133 -7.60 0.49 1.84
CA PHE A 133 -7.68 -0.41 2.98
C PHE A 133 -8.88 -0.08 3.88
N HIS A 134 -9.29 -1.03 4.72
CA HIS A 134 -10.41 -0.82 5.65
C HIS A 134 -10.18 0.34 6.63
N ASP A 135 -8.93 0.66 6.98
CA ASP A 135 -8.58 1.79 7.85
C ASP A 135 -8.50 3.15 7.10
N PHE A 136 -8.73 3.16 5.80
CA PHE A 136 -8.62 4.36 4.96
C PHE A 136 -9.59 5.46 5.41
N ALA A 137 -10.81 5.11 5.81
CA ALA A 137 -11.78 6.09 6.29
C ALA A 137 -11.29 6.84 7.54
N ALA A 138 -10.70 6.13 8.51
CA ALA A 138 -10.08 6.74 9.68
C ALA A 138 -8.88 7.62 9.32
N THR A 139 -8.10 7.19 8.33
CA THR A 139 -6.96 7.95 7.82
C THR A 139 -7.42 9.29 7.22
N VAL A 140 -8.50 9.29 6.40
CA VAL A 140 -9.07 10.52 5.83
C VAL A 140 -9.64 11.43 6.91
N VAL A 141 -10.33 10.88 7.93
CA VAL A 141 -10.76 11.67 9.10
C VAL A 141 -9.56 12.36 9.74
N GLY A 142 -8.50 11.62 10.05
CA GLY A 142 -7.29 12.18 10.67
C GLY A 142 -6.58 13.26 9.85
N TRP A 143 -6.67 13.21 8.51
CA TRP A 143 -6.10 14.25 7.64
C TRP A 143 -6.93 15.53 7.58
N THR A 144 -8.25 15.43 7.80
CA THR A 144 -9.18 16.52 7.51
C THR A 144 -9.84 17.09 8.75
N GLU A 145 -9.67 16.47 9.91
CA GLU A 145 -10.28 16.93 11.15
C GLU A 145 -9.66 18.23 11.64
N GLN A 146 -10.51 19.22 11.84
CA GLN A 146 -10.19 20.50 12.45
C GLN A 146 -11.36 20.89 13.36
N ASP A 147 -11.08 21.23 14.61
CA ASP A 147 -12.08 21.68 15.60
C ASP A 147 -13.30 20.75 15.72
N GLY A 148 -13.08 19.43 15.68
CA GLY A 148 -14.14 18.42 15.81
C GLY A 148 -15.02 18.26 14.55
N VAL A 149 -14.56 18.76 13.41
CA VAL A 149 -15.21 18.60 12.09
C VAL A 149 -14.23 17.98 11.11
N ALA A 150 -14.61 16.89 10.44
CA ALA A 150 -13.83 16.27 9.38
C ALA A 150 -14.56 16.34 8.03
N THR A 151 -13.84 16.69 6.98
CA THR A 151 -14.37 16.77 5.62
C THR A 151 -14.04 15.49 4.85
N ILE A 152 -15.05 14.73 4.46
CA ILE A 152 -14.89 13.41 3.82
C ILE A 152 -15.39 13.47 2.37
N PRO A 153 -14.60 13.07 1.36
CA PRO A 153 -15.09 12.96 0.00
C PRO A 153 -16.10 11.79 -0.10
N PRO A 154 -17.26 11.99 -0.75
CA PRO A 154 -18.28 10.94 -0.89
C PRO A 154 -17.88 9.95 -1.98
N LEU A 155 -16.90 9.10 -1.68
CA LEU A 155 -16.30 8.14 -2.62
C LEU A 155 -16.92 6.77 -2.50
N LEU A 156 -17.13 6.13 -3.65
CA LEU A 156 -17.34 4.70 -3.74
C LEU A 156 -15.97 4.00 -3.77
N VAL A 157 -15.75 3.13 -2.83
CA VAL A 157 -14.52 2.33 -2.69
C VAL A 157 -14.89 0.84 -2.51
N GLN A 158 -13.98 -0.07 -2.84
CA GLN A 158 -14.14 -1.50 -2.53
C GLN A 158 -12.97 -1.93 -1.63
N PRO A 159 -13.01 -1.54 -0.34
CA PRO A 159 -11.85 -1.60 0.52
C PRO A 159 -11.49 -3.03 0.91
N ILE A 160 -10.19 -3.27 1.11
CA ILE A 160 -9.62 -4.57 1.46
C ILE A 160 -9.00 -4.52 2.87
N ALA A 161 -9.07 -5.63 3.62
CA ALA A 161 -8.40 -5.73 4.90
C ALA A 161 -6.87 -5.68 4.73
N PRO A 162 -6.14 -4.90 5.55
CA PRO A 162 -4.68 -4.86 5.54
C PRO A 162 -4.04 -6.24 5.68
N GLU A 163 -4.60 -7.11 6.51
CA GLU A 163 -4.15 -8.47 6.75
C GLU A 163 -4.28 -9.33 5.49
N ASP A 164 -5.39 -9.20 4.75
CA ASP A 164 -5.60 -9.94 3.50
C ASP A 164 -4.59 -9.52 2.41
N VAL A 165 -4.27 -8.21 2.35
CA VAL A 165 -3.22 -7.72 1.45
C VAL A 165 -1.87 -8.33 1.81
N ALA A 166 -1.53 -8.36 3.09
CA ALA A 166 -0.28 -8.93 3.57
C ALA A 166 -0.15 -10.43 3.24
N ASP A 167 -1.22 -11.19 3.42
CA ASP A 167 -1.26 -12.62 3.07
C ASP A 167 -1.10 -12.83 1.56
N ILE A 168 -1.75 -11.99 0.73
CA ILE A 168 -1.60 -12.01 -0.73
C ILE A 168 -0.17 -11.68 -1.15
N LEU A 169 0.46 -10.65 -0.56
CA LEU A 169 1.84 -10.29 -0.85
C LEU A 169 2.81 -11.42 -0.46
N ALA A 170 2.61 -12.05 0.69
CA ALA A 170 3.41 -13.19 1.13
C ALA A 170 3.28 -14.39 0.19
N GLU A 171 2.06 -14.73 -0.25
CA GLU A 171 1.81 -15.78 -1.24
C GLU A 171 2.54 -15.48 -2.57
N ILE A 172 2.44 -14.24 -3.06
CA ILE A 172 3.07 -13.85 -4.33
C ILE A 172 4.59 -13.88 -4.21
N ALA A 173 5.16 -13.39 -3.13
CA ALA A 173 6.61 -13.33 -2.93
C ALA A 173 7.26 -14.72 -2.86
N THR A 174 6.51 -15.75 -2.48
CA THR A 174 6.99 -17.14 -2.44
C THR A 174 6.83 -17.88 -3.75
N GLY A 175 6.16 -17.27 -4.74
CA GLY A 175 5.93 -17.83 -6.07
C GLY A 175 6.86 -17.24 -7.14
N ALA A 176 6.61 -17.63 -8.39
CA ALA A 176 7.30 -17.08 -9.55
C ALA A 176 6.80 -15.67 -9.89
N PRO A 177 7.64 -14.81 -10.49
CA PRO A 177 7.24 -13.50 -11.00
C PRO A 177 6.10 -13.59 -12.01
N ARG A 178 5.12 -12.66 -11.93
CA ARG A 178 3.89 -12.70 -12.74
C ARG A 178 3.64 -11.43 -13.57
N GLY A 179 4.57 -10.45 -13.52
CA GLY A 179 4.36 -9.16 -14.16
C GLY A 179 3.22 -8.38 -13.47
N ARG A 180 2.32 -7.76 -14.25
CA ARG A 180 1.12 -7.12 -13.68
C ARG A 180 0.16 -8.19 -13.18
N TYR A 181 -0.01 -8.22 -11.87
CA TYR A 181 -1.01 -9.07 -11.26
C TYR A 181 -2.39 -8.41 -11.40
N ARG A 182 -3.45 -9.20 -11.34
CA ARG A 182 -4.83 -8.68 -11.26
C ARG A 182 -4.99 -7.84 -9.99
N ASP A 183 -5.86 -6.85 -10.04
CA ASP A 183 -6.17 -6.02 -8.88
C ASP A 183 -6.62 -6.88 -7.68
N VAL A 184 -6.32 -6.43 -6.47
CA VAL A 184 -6.79 -7.08 -5.24
C VAL A 184 -7.73 -6.15 -4.50
N ALA A 185 -8.89 -6.66 -4.09
CA ALA A 185 -9.96 -5.89 -3.48
C ALA A 185 -10.65 -6.68 -2.37
N GLY A 186 -11.34 -6.00 -1.47
CA GLY A 186 -12.25 -6.62 -0.53
C GLY A 186 -13.54 -7.10 -1.21
N PRO A 187 -14.45 -7.75 -0.45
CA PRO A 187 -15.62 -8.42 -1.04
C PRO A 187 -16.70 -7.47 -1.53
N GLU A 188 -16.78 -6.24 -0.99
CA GLU A 188 -17.96 -5.38 -1.17
C GLU A 188 -17.58 -3.91 -1.38
N PRO A 189 -18.28 -3.19 -2.29
CA PRO A 189 -18.22 -1.74 -2.35
C PRO A 189 -18.78 -1.11 -1.08
N GLN A 190 -18.18 0.02 -0.67
CA GLN A 190 -18.56 0.82 0.50
C GLN A 190 -18.60 2.31 0.15
N ASP A 191 -19.46 3.07 0.83
CA ASP A 191 -19.40 4.53 0.85
C ASP A 191 -18.40 5.00 1.91
N LEU A 192 -17.44 5.85 1.52
CA LEU A 192 -16.37 6.29 2.41
C LEU A 192 -16.89 7.12 3.62
N VAL A 193 -17.96 7.88 3.43
CA VAL A 193 -18.56 8.67 4.52
C VAL A 193 -19.22 7.74 5.55
N ASP A 194 -19.92 6.68 5.07
CA ASP A 194 -20.51 5.68 5.96
C ASP A 194 -19.43 4.88 6.70
N MET A 195 -18.36 4.47 6.00
CA MET A 195 -17.21 3.85 6.65
C MET A 195 -16.62 4.72 7.75
N ALA A 196 -16.44 6.03 7.50
CA ALA A 196 -15.92 6.97 8.48
C ALA A 196 -16.83 7.07 9.70
N ARG A 197 -18.15 7.19 9.48
CA ARG A 197 -19.16 7.23 10.56
C ARG A 197 -19.06 5.97 11.42
N ARG A 198 -19.14 4.79 10.82
CA ARG A 198 -19.10 3.50 11.52
C ARG A 198 -17.80 3.26 12.27
N THR A 199 -16.66 3.67 11.68
CA THR A 199 -15.34 3.58 12.32
C THR A 199 -15.28 4.49 13.56
N ASN A 200 -15.75 5.72 13.45
CA ASN A 200 -15.77 6.66 14.57
C ASN A 200 -16.71 6.19 15.70
N ASP A 201 -17.88 5.64 15.37
CA ASP A 201 -18.82 5.07 16.35
C ASP A 201 -18.15 3.96 17.17
N VAL A 202 -17.44 3.04 16.49
CA VAL A 202 -16.73 1.92 17.15
C VAL A 202 -15.57 2.42 18.03
N ARG A 203 -14.85 3.45 17.57
CA ARG A 203 -13.70 4.02 18.31
C ARG A 203 -14.10 5.04 19.38
N GLY A 204 -15.38 5.38 19.50
CA GLY A 204 -15.84 6.43 20.41
C GLY A 204 -15.31 7.83 20.04
N HIS A 205 -15.00 8.05 18.76
CA HIS A 205 -14.45 9.32 18.27
C HIS A 205 -15.60 10.25 17.83
N ALA A 206 -15.92 11.22 18.67
CA ALA A 206 -16.99 12.18 18.43
C ALA A 206 -16.52 13.31 17.50
N VAL A 207 -16.73 13.15 16.19
CA VAL A 207 -16.41 14.15 15.16
C VAL A 207 -17.59 14.33 14.21
N LYS A 208 -17.87 15.57 13.81
CA LYS A 208 -18.88 15.87 12.79
C LYS A 208 -18.32 15.61 11.40
N LEU A 209 -18.90 14.67 10.67
CA LEU A 209 -18.51 14.38 9.28
C LEU A 209 -19.28 15.30 8.31
N VAL A 210 -18.55 15.93 7.39
CA VAL A 210 -19.11 16.80 6.33
C VAL A 210 -18.70 16.23 4.98
N PRO A 211 -19.62 15.65 4.20
CA PRO A 211 -19.33 15.21 2.84
C PRO A 211 -18.95 16.39 1.93
N SER A 212 -17.82 16.31 1.22
CA SER A 212 -17.38 17.37 0.31
C SER A 212 -16.34 16.88 -0.70
N TRP A 213 -16.50 17.29 -1.96
CA TRP A 213 -15.51 17.09 -3.02
C TRP A 213 -14.30 18.03 -2.91
N SER A 214 -14.36 19.06 -2.05
CA SER A 214 -13.22 19.93 -1.76
C SER A 214 -12.25 19.33 -0.73
N SER A 215 -12.33 18.03 -0.49
CA SER A 215 -11.46 17.28 0.42
C SER A 215 -10.16 16.81 -0.27
N VAL A 216 -9.33 16.08 0.47
CA VAL A 216 -7.94 15.69 0.15
C VAL A 216 -7.73 14.89 -1.14
N LEU A 217 -8.77 14.24 -1.68
CA LEU A 217 -8.66 13.40 -2.88
C LEU A 217 -9.19 14.07 -4.16
N GLY A 218 -10.02 15.10 -4.01
CA GLY A 218 -10.60 15.83 -5.12
C GLY A 218 -11.59 15.05 -6.00
N ALA A 219 -12.23 15.76 -6.95
CA ALA A 219 -13.27 15.20 -7.82
C ALA A 219 -12.71 14.18 -8.84
N GLU A 220 -11.41 14.13 -9.07
CA GLU A 220 -10.78 13.17 -9.99
C GLU A 220 -10.90 11.70 -9.54
N THR A 221 -11.26 11.48 -8.27
CA THR A 221 -11.47 10.15 -7.70
C THR A 221 -12.94 9.73 -7.69
N ALA A 222 -13.83 10.56 -8.23
CA ALA A 222 -15.27 10.29 -8.27
C ALA A 222 -15.63 9.10 -9.19
N GLY A 223 -16.78 8.49 -8.93
CA GLY A 223 -17.30 7.37 -9.73
C GLY A 223 -16.56 6.07 -9.42
N ASP A 224 -16.14 5.35 -10.46
CA ASP A 224 -15.53 4.02 -10.40
C ASP A 224 -14.00 4.03 -10.39
N VAL A 225 -13.37 5.21 -10.29
CA VAL A 225 -11.91 5.38 -10.42
C VAL A 225 -11.13 4.53 -9.42
N LEU A 226 -11.68 4.36 -8.22
CA LEU A 226 -11.06 3.64 -7.11
C LEU A 226 -11.58 2.20 -6.96
N LEU A 227 -12.48 1.76 -7.85
CA LEU A 227 -12.93 0.37 -7.88
C LEU A 227 -11.93 -0.51 -8.64
N PRO A 228 -11.84 -1.81 -8.29
CA PRO A 228 -10.95 -2.73 -8.97
C PRO A 228 -11.39 -2.98 -10.40
N GLY A 229 -10.45 -3.33 -11.27
CA GLY A 229 -10.73 -3.79 -12.63
C GLY A 229 -11.46 -5.13 -12.68
N GLU A 230 -11.95 -5.48 -13.88
CA GLU A 230 -12.59 -6.78 -14.12
C GLU A 230 -11.61 -7.94 -13.81
N GLY A 231 -12.13 -9.01 -13.19
CA GLY A 231 -11.35 -10.19 -12.83
C GLY A 231 -10.43 -10.00 -11.62
N ALA A 232 -10.64 -8.96 -10.81
CA ALA A 232 -9.90 -8.73 -9.57
C ALA A 232 -9.94 -9.95 -8.64
N ARG A 233 -8.88 -10.14 -7.86
CA ARG A 233 -8.88 -11.10 -6.75
C ARG A 233 -9.62 -10.49 -5.57
N VAL A 234 -10.75 -11.07 -5.23
CA VAL A 234 -11.56 -10.66 -4.07
C VAL A 234 -11.08 -11.40 -2.83
N ALA A 235 -10.70 -10.64 -1.80
CA ALA A 235 -10.31 -11.14 -0.48
C ALA A 235 -11.54 -11.36 0.41
N PRO A 236 -11.48 -12.24 1.43
CA PRO A 236 -12.68 -12.67 2.14
C PRO A 236 -13.16 -11.73 3.25
N THR A 237 -12.27 -10.92 3.85
CA THR A 237 -12.60 -10.14 5.05
C THR A 237 -13.50 -8.97 4.71
N THR A 238 -14.74 -8.96 5.21
CA THR A 238 -15.67 -7.83 5.05
C THR A 238 -15.25 -6.64 5.91
N PHE A 239 -15.74 -5.45 5.56
CA PHE A 239 -15.51 -4.26 6.39
C PHE A 239 -16.12 -4.44 7.80
N ASP A 240 -17.28 -5.10 7.90
CA ASP A 240 -17.94 -5.37 9.18
C ASP A 240 -17.13 -6.33 10.06
N ASP A 241 -16.63 -7.42 9.50
CA ASP A 241 -15.79 -8.36 10.24
C ASP A 241 -14.49 -7.73 10.73
N TRP A 242 -13.88 -6.88 9.89
CA TRP A 242 -12.68 -6.14 10.26
C TRP A 242 -12.98 -5.11 11.36
N LEU A 243 -14.06 -4.33 11.21
CA LEU A 243 -14.47 -3.29 12.16
C LEU A 243 -14.83 -3.87 13.54
N ALA A 244 -15.43 -5.06 13.57
CA ALA A 244 -15.76 -5.75 14.83
C ALA A 244 -14.52 -6.09 15.67
N ARG A 245 -13.35 -6.21 15.04
CA ARG A 245 -12.05 -6.47 15.72
C ARG A 245 -11.38 -5.20 16.23
N GLN A 246 -11.91 -4.01 15.92
CA GLN A 246 -11.37 -2.70 16.35
C GLN A 246 -11.97 -2.19 17.67
N ARG A 247 -12.87 -2.98 18.30
CA ARG A 247 -13.55 -2.65 19.56
C ARG A 247 -12.66 -2.84 20.78
#